data_eb6bf115b083852f03718d503676fbec
#
_entry.id   eb6bf115b083852f03718d503676fbec
#
_cell.length_a   1.000
_cell.length_b   1.000
_cell.length_c   1.000
_cell.angle_alpha   90.00
_cell.angle_beta   90.00
_cell.angle_gamma   90.00
#
_symmetry.space_group_name_H-M   'P 1'
#
loop_
_entity.id
_entity.type
_entity.pdbx_description
1 polymer ?
#
loop_
_entity_poly.entity_id
_entity_poly.type
_entity_poly.pdbx_seq_one_letter_code
_entity_poly.pdbx_strand_id
1 'polypeptide(L)'
;LLPTLLSRCLKVNVRPPDAQEAFRWVATQIDGQCKDPYRQELSIALSGNAPLSSIRVIADEDFFSNRESILSLLSQNQIDPFALATLCEKIEVPTLQRIIYALLHDLMFLNIQQDVAFHEDKKTELGRIKRSLSNKAFSRWLSLFNDYLKSASHPLNRRLALEALFLKWPQT
;
A
#
# COMPACT_ATOMS: atom_id res chain seq x y z
N LEU A 1 19.41 -13.18 15.38
CA LEU A 1 19.75 -13.61 16.75
C LEU A 1 20.75 -14.74 16.67
N LEU A 2 21.80 -14.70 17.51
CA LEU A 2 22.84 -15.76 17.56
C LEU A 2 22.22 -17.09 18.04
N PRO A 3 22.60 -18.24 17.44
CA PRO A 3 22.07 -19.56 17.83
C PRO A 3 22.24 -19.86 19.33
N THR A 4 23.32 -19.37 19.93
CA THR A 4 23.63 -19.49 21.36
C THR A 4 22.65 -18.76 22.27
N LEU A 5 22.06 -17.64 21.81
CA LEU A 5 20.99 -16.94 22.53
C LEU A 5 19.65 -17.66 22.36
N LEU A 6 19.36 -18.14 21.16
CA LEU A 6 18.11 -18.89 20.88
C LEU A 6 17.99 -20.17 21.70
N SER A 7 19.10 -20.86 22.00
CA SER A 7 19.09 -22.08 22.82
C SER A 7 18.83 -21.84 24.31
N ARG A 8 19.00 -20.59 24.79
CA ARG A 8 18.84 -20.19 26.21
C ARG A 8 17.57 -19.40 26.47
N CYS A 9 16.80 -19.07 25.42
CA CYS A 9 15.58 -18.29 25.53
C CYS A 9 14.35 -19.16 25.32
N LEU A 10 13.32 -18.94 26.13
CA LEU A 10 11.99 -19.48 25.87
C LEU A 10 11.38 -18.70 24.71
N LYS A 11 10.94 -19.43 23.65
CA LYS A 11 10.22 -18.83 22.52
C LYS A 11 8.77 -18.66 22.90
N VAL A 12 8.29 -17.44 23.04
CA VAL A 12 6.88 -17.10 23.21
C VAL A 12 6.35 -16.60 21.88
N ASN A 13 5.40 -17.34 21.31
CA ASN A 13 4.70 -16.91 20.08
C ASN A 13 3.55 -15.99 20.47
N VAL A 14 3.70 -14.70 20.20
CA VAL A 14 2.62 -13.72 20.32
C VAL A 14 1.94 -13.61 18.96
N ARG A 15 0.67 -13.99 18.88
CA ARG A 15 -0.15 -13.83 17.68
C ARG A 15 -0.73 -12.43 17.64
N PRO A 16 -0.84 -11.80 16.46
CA PRO A 16 -1.61 -10.57 16.33
C PRO A 16 -3.09 -10.86 16.70
N PRO A 17 -3.80 -9.86 17.25
CA PRO A 17 -5.23 -9.99 17.53
C PRO A 17 -6.01 -10.20 16.22
N ASP A 18 -7.24 -10.65 16.32
CA ASP A 18 -8.16 -10.63 15.18
C ASP A 18 -8.56 -9.17 14.82
N ALA A 19 -9.16 -9.00 13.63
CA ALA A 19 -9.51 -7.66 13.14
C ALA A 19 -10.50 -6.93 14.07
N GLN A 20 -11.44 -7.65 14.70
CA GLN A 20 -12.44 -7.06 15.60
C GLN A 20 -11.81 -6.63 16.93
N GLU A 21 -10.91 -7.44 17.47
CA GLU A 21 -10.17 -7.11 18.69
C GLU A 21 -9.27 -5.91 18.45
N ALA A 22 -8.53 -5.89 17.33
CA ALA A 22 -7.70 -4.77 16.91
C ALA A 22 -8.53 -3.49 16.76
N PHE A 23 -9.70 -3.57 16.09
CA PHE A 23 -10.59 -2.43 15.90
C PHE A 23 -11.08 -1.86 17.24
N ARG A 24 -11.60 -2.73 18.12
CA ARG A 24 -12.08 -2.31 19.45
C ARG A 24 -10.99 -1.61 20.25
N TRP A 25 -9.80 -2.19 20.26
CA TRP A 25 -8.68 -1.60 20.99
C TRP A 25 -8.23 -0.26 20.40
N VAL A 26 -8.07 -0.18 19.07
CA VAL A 26 -7.70 1.06 18.38
C VAL A 26 -8.74 2.16 18.66
N ALA A 27 -10.04 1.84 18.58
CA ALA A 27 -11.10 2.79 18.86
C ALA A 27 -11.00 3.39 20.26
N THR A 28 -10.55 2.62 21.27
CA THR A 28 -10.34 3.15 22.63
C THR A 28 -9.12 4.05 22.76
N GLN A 29 -8.11 3.90 21.88
CA GLN A 29 -6.85 4.65 21.97
C GLN A 29 -6.87 5.97 21.22
N ILE A 30 -7.65 6.05 20.12
CA ILE A 30 -7.70 7.25 19.27
C ILE A 30 -8.66 8.31 19.80
N ASP A 31 -9.41 8.02 20.86
CA ASP A 31 -10.29 8.94 21.63
C ASP A 31 -11.05 9.98 20.76
N GLY A 32 -11.66 9.49 19.67
CA GLY A 32 -12.42 10.31 18.72
C GLY A 32 -11.58 11.16 17.74
N GLN A 33 -10.25 11.01 17.70
CA GLN A 33 -9.37 11.70 16.75
C GLN A 33 -9.67 11.32 15.29
N CYS A 34 -10.12 10.09 15.06
CA CYS A 34 -10.58 9.65 13.75
C CYS A 34 -12.02 9.15 13.84
N LYS A 35 -12.95 9.93 13.26
CA LYS A 35 -14.38 9.60 13.23
C LYS A 35 -14.80 8.75 12.03
N ASP A 36 -13.89 8.51 11.10
CA ASP A 36 -14.14 7.72 9.90
C ASP A 36 -13.86 6.22 10.18
N PRO A 37 -14.90 5.38 10.30
CA PRO A 37 -14.73 3.94 10.55
C PRO A 37 -13.95 3.25 9.43
N TYR A 38 -14.16 3.66 8.17
CA TYR A 38 -13.46 3.08 7.04
C TYR A 38 -11.95 3.32 7.13
N ARG A 39 -11.54 4.53 7.52
CA ARG A 39 -10.13 4.87 7.72
C ARG A 39 -9.49 4.02 8.83
N GLN A 40 -10.25 3.73 9.89
CA GLN A 40 -9.80 2.83 10.97
C GLN A 40 -9.63 1.40 10.47
N GLU A 41 -10.64 0.85 9.79
CA GLU A 41 -10.61 -0.51 9.25
C GLU A 41 -9.48 -0.69 8.23
N LEU A 42 -9.34 0.25 7.29
CA LEU A 42 -8.25 0.26 6.31
C LEU A 42 -6.87 0.28 7.00
N SER A 43 -6.71 1.11 8.02
CA SER A 43 -5.43 1.21 8.75
C SER A 43 -5.09 -0.08 9.48
N ILE A 44 -6.08 -0.76 10.03
CA ILE A 44 -5.92 -2.07 10.69
C ILE A 44 -5.52 -3.13 9.66
N ALA A 45 -6.23 -3.20 8.53
CA ALA A 45 -5.92 -4.13 7.46
C ALA A 45 -4.50 -3.93 6.91
N LEU A 46 -4.11 -2.69 6.61
CA LEU A 46 -2.78 -2.33 6.13
C LEU A 46 -1.65 -2.63 7.13
N SER A 47 -1.99 -2.75 8.40
CA SER A 47 -1.04 -3.05 9.48
C SER A 47 -1.01 -4.53 9.86
N GLY A 48 -1.73 -5.40 9.13
CA GLY A 48 -1.84 -6.83 9.45
C GLY A 48 -2.42 -7.08 10.84
N ASN A 49 -3.44 -6.32 11.22
CA ASN A 49 -4.10 -6.32 12.54
C ASN A 49 -3.17 -5.95 13.71
N ALA A 50 -2.04 -5.26 13.46
CA ALA A 50 -1.15 -4.78 14.51
C ALA A 50 -1.62 -3.42 15.05
N PRO A 51 -2.22 -3.34 16.27
CA PRO A 51 -2.94 -2.15 16.72
C PRO A 51 -2.06 -0.89 16.83
N LEU A 52 -0.84 -1.02 17.35
CA LEU A 52 0.08 0.11 17.47
C LEU A 52 0.52 0.68 16.11
N SER A 53 0.69 -0.20 15.11
CA SER A 53 0.99 0.23 13.74
C SER A 53 -0.21 0.90 13.10
N SER A 54 -1.44 0.42 13.39
CA SER A 54 -2.69 1.00 12.90
C SER A 54 -2.87 2.45 13.35
N ILE A 55 -2.58 2.76 14.62
CA ILE A 55 -2.66 4.13 15.15
C ILE A 55 -1.74 5.08 14.36
N ARG A 56 -0.52 4.63 14.01
CA ARG A 56 0.41 5.44 13.20
C ARG A 56 -0.14 5.72 11.81
N VAL A 57 -0.77 4.72 11.17
CA VAL A 57 -1.39 4.90 9.85
C VAL A 57 -2.59 5.82 9.93
N ILE A 58 -3.42 5.70 10.99
CA ILE A 58 -4.57 6.59 11.22
C ILE A 58 -4.15 8.04 11.36
N ALA A 59 -3.06 8.29 12.05
CA ALA A 59 -2.51 9.64 12.27
C ALA A 59 -1.79 10.24 11.04
N ASP A 60 -1.50 9.42 10.03
CA ASP A 60 -0.79 9.84 8.81
C ASP A 60 -1.81 10.39 7.78
N GLU A 61 -2.10 11.69 7.88
CA GLU A 61 -2.97 12.39 6.93
C GLU A 61 -2.42 12.33 5.50
N ASP A 62 -1.11 12.43 5.35
CA ASP A 62 -0.44 12.40 4.05
C ASP A 62 -0.58 11.04 3.36
N PHE A 63 -0.66 9.95 4.13
CA PHE A 63 -0.91 8.62 3.58
C PHE A 63 -2.21 8.56 2.79
N PHE A 64 -3.31 9.06 3.36
CA PHE A 64 -4.63 8.99 2.74
C PHE A 64 -4.73 9.92 1.53
N SER A 65 -4.20 11.14 1.62
CA SER A 65 -4.19 12.10 0.49
C SER A 65 -3.31 11.62 -0.66
N ASN A 66 -2.16 11.05 -0.37
CA ASN A 66 -1.26 10.47 -1.38
C ASN A 66 -1.88 9.24 -2.03
N ARG A 67 -2.52 8.36 -1.25
CA ARG A 67 -3.28 7.21 -1.75
C ARG A 67 -4.34 7.66 -2.75
N GLU A 68 -5.15 8.63 -2.38
CA GLU A 68 -6.21 9.16 -3.25
C GLU A 68 -5.65 9.77 -4.54
N SER A 69 -4.61 10.57 -4.44
CA SER A 69 -3.96 11.20 -5.58
C SER A 69 -3.36 10.18 -6.56
N ILE A 70 -2.67 9.15 -6.05
CA ILE A 70 -2.11 8.07 -6.88
C ILE A 70 -3.23 7.31 -7.60
N LEU A 71 -4.28 6.90 -6.89
CA LEU A 71 -5.41 6.18 -7.50
C LEU A 71 -6.14 7.01 -8.55
N SER A 72 -6.34 8.30 -8.29
CA SER A 72 -6.94 9.24 -9.24
C SER A 72 -6.13 9.32 -10.52
N LEU A 73 -4.80 9.50 -10.44
CA LEU A 73 -3.93 9.58 -11.62
C LEU A 73 -3.88 8.25 -12.39
N LEU A 74 -3.81 7.11 -11.70
CA LEU A 74 -3.77 5.79 -12.34
C LEU A 74 -5.10 5.37 -12.96
N SER A 75 -6.22 5.96 -12.55
CA SER A 75 -7.55 5.68 -13.10
C SER A 75 -7.94 6.53 -14.32
N GLN A 76 -7.06 7.43 -14.75
CA GLN A 76 -7.27 8.26 -15.94
C GLN A 76 -7.16 7.43 -17.21
N ASN A 77 -7.86 7.84 -18.28
CA ASN A 77 -7.79 7.16 -19.57
C ASN A 77 -6.39 7.28 -20.21
N GLN A 78 -5.71 8.40 -20.00
CA GLN A 78 -4.31 8.59 -20.34
C GLN A 78 -3.55 8.90 -19.06
N ILE A 79 -2.69 7.98 -18.66
CA ILE A 79 -1.88 8.12 -17.47
C ILE A 79 -0.67 8.98 -17.81
N ASP A 80 -0.46 10.04 -17.03
CA ASP A 80 0.76 10.85 -17.12
C ASP A 80 1.85 10.27 -16.19
N PRO A 81 2.86 9.59 -16.71
CA PRO A 81 3.92 8.99 -15.92
C PRO A 81 4.80 10.03 -15.23
N PHE A 82 4.91 11.24 -15.78
CA PHE A 82 5.71 12.31 -15.19
C PHE A 82 4.99 12.96 -14.01
N ALA A 83 3.66 13.14 -14.10
CA ALA A 83 2.85 13.59 -12.98
C ALA A 83 2.90 12.60 -11.82
N LEU A 84 2.76 11.28 -12.10
CA LEU A 84 2.91 10.22 -11.10
C LEU A 84 4.29 10.22 -10.45
N ALA A 85 5.36 10.33 -11.24
CA ALA A 85 6.72 10.36 -10.72
C ALA A 85 6.94 11.58 -9.81
N THR A 86 6.45 12.75 -10.21
CA THR A 86 6.54 14.00 -9.43
C THR A 86 5.79 13.90 -8.09
N LEU A 87 4.61 13.27 -8.09
CA LEU A 87 3.86 13.00 -6.86
C LEU A 87 4.62 12.01 -5.97
N CYS A 88 5.02 10.86 -6.52
CA CYS A 88 5.63 9.76 -5.77
C CYS A 88 7.05 10.10 -5.26
N GLU A 89 7.76 11.03 -5.90
CA GLU A 89 9.06 11.51 -5.42
C GLU A 89 8.98 12.13 -4.02
N LYS A 90 7.88 12.81 -3.70
CA LYS A 90 7.65 13.49 -2.43
C LYS A 90 7.22 12.54 -1.31
N ILE A 91 6.77 11.35 -1.65
CA ILE A 91 6.26 10.35 -0.70
C ILE A 91 7.43 9.50 -0.20
N GLU A 92 7.53 9.28 1.10
CA GLU A 92 8.53 8.37 1.66
C GLU A 92 8.40 6.95 1.10
N VAL A 93 9.56 6.28 0.87
CA VAL A 93 9.59 4.96 0.24
C VAL A 93 8.71 3.92 0.95
N PRO A 94 8.70 3.81 2.30
CA PRO A 94 7.84 2.85 2.98
C PRO A 94 6.34 3.14 2.79
N THR A 95 5.96 4.42 2.77
CA THR A 95 4.57 4.85 2.54
C THR A 95 4.14 4.55 1.10
N LEU A 96 4.97 4.91 0.12
CA LEU A 96 4.73 4.58 -1.29
C LEU A 96 4.62 3.06 -1.51
N GLN A 97 5.52 2.28 -0.90
CA GLN A 97 5.48 0.82 -0.96
C GLN A 97 4.15 0.28 -0.44
N ARG A 98 3.68 0.77 0.70
CA ARG A 98 2.40 0.34 1.30
C ARG A 98 1.22 0.65 0.39
N ILE A 99 1.16 1.87 -0.17
CA ILE A 99 0.09 2.27 -1.09
C ILE A 99 0.08 1.38 -2.34
N ILE A 100 1.23 1.20 -2.96
CA ILE A 100 1.34 0.42 -4.20
C ILE A 100 1.03 -1.06 -3.96
N TYR A 101 1.53 -1.67 -2.88
CA TYR A 101 1.22 -3.07 -2.60
C TYR A 101 -0.25 -3.30 -2.27
N ALA A 102 -0.91 -2.39 -1.55
CA ALA A 102 -2.34 -2.48 -1.31
C ALA A 102 -3.14 -2.40 -2.63
N LEU A 103 -2.75 -1.49 -3.54
CA LEU A 103 -3.34 -1.39 -4.87
C LEU A 103 -3.14 -2.68 -5.69
N LEU A 104 -1.91 -3.18 -5.74
CA LEU A 104 -1.58 -4.38 -6.50
C LEU A 104 -2.28 -5.62 -5.95
N HIS A 105 -2.42 -5.72 -4.63
CA HIS A 105 -3.20 -6.78 -3.97
C HIS A 105 -4.65 -6.77 -4.47
N ASP A 106 -5.31 -5.62 -4.38
CA ASP A 106 -6.72 -5.52 -4.77
C ASP A 106 -6.94 -5.75 -6.27
N LEU A 107 -6.03 -5.28 -7.13
CA LEU A 107 -6.06 -5.57 -8.56
C LEU A 107 -5.91 -7.08 -8.84
N MET A 108 -5.07 -7.77 -8.07
CA MET A 108 -4.92 -9.22 -8.18
C MET A 108 -6.19 -9.95 -7.74
N PHE A 109 -6.82 -9.52 -6.63
CA PHE A 109 -8.07 -10.10 -6.15
C PHE A 109 -9.22 -9.89 -7.15
N LEU A 110 -9.33 -8.71 -7.73
CA LEU A 110 -10.29 -8.45 -8.82
C LEU A 110 -10.07 -9.36 -10.05
N ASN A 111 -8.83 -9.76 -10.34
CA ASN A 111 -8.55 -10.69 -11.44
C ASN A 111 -9.10 -12.10 -11.21
N ILE A 112 -9.19 -12.53 -9.96
CA ILE A 112 -9.75 -13.83 -9.57
C ILE A 112 -11.21 -13.71 -9.08
N GLN A 113 -11.87 -12.59 -9.38
CA GLN A 113 -13.26 -12.29 -9.01
C GLN A 113 -13.52 -12.32 -7.49
N GLN A 114 -12.52 -11.94 -6.71
CA GLN A 114 -12.61 -11.77 -5.26
C GLN A 114 -12.85 -10.29 -4.91
N ASP A 115 -13.39 -10.05 -3.71
CA ASP A 115 -13.59 -8.70 -3.20
C ASP A 115 -12.26 -8.02 -2.87
N VAL A 116 -12.26 -6.68 -3.00
CA VAL A 116 -11.11 -5.84 -2.62
C VAL A 116 -11.01 -5.73 -1.11
N ALA A 117 -9.79 -5.68 -0.60
CA ALA A 117 -9.52 -5.60 0.83
C ALA A 117 -9.15 -4.20 1.33
N PHE A 118 -8.50 -3.38 0.47
CA PHE A 118 -7.93 -2.10 0.88
C PHE A 118 -8.55 -0.88 0.21
N HIS A 119 -9.28 -1.05 -0.89
CA HIS A 119 -9.81 0.04 -1.69
C HIS A 119 -11.31 -0.14 -1.96
N GLU A 120 -12.08 -0.48 -0.93
CA GLU A 120 -13.52 -0.67 -1.07
C GLU A 120 -14.23 0.62 -1.48
N ASP A 121 -13.74 1.77 -0.98
CA ASP A 121 -14.19 3.12 -1.34
C ASP A 121 -13.86 3.53 -2.79
N LYS A 122 -12.94 2.83 -3.46
CA LYS A 122 -12.42 3.17 -4.80
C LYS A 122 -12.63 2.04 -5.82
N LYS A 123 -13.67 1.24 -5.66
CA LYS A 123 -13.98 0.11 -6.58
C LYS A 123 -14.13 0.55 -8.04
N THR A 124 -14.65 1.74 -8.28
CA THR A 124 -14.82 2.28 -9.64
C THR A 124 -13.48 2.58 -10.30
N GLU A 125 -12.57 3.23 -9.58
CA GLU A 125 -11.22 3.55 -10.02
C GLU A 125 -10.42 2.27 -10.27
N LEU A 126 -10.46 1.33 -9.34
CA LEU A 126 -9.84 0.01 -9.51
C LEU A 126 -10.35 -0.73 -10.73
N GLY A 127 -11.66 -0.67 -11.00
CA GLY A 127 -12.25 -1.28 -12.17
C GLY A 127 -11.76 -0.65 -13.49
N ARG A 128 -11.44 0.65 -13.50
CA ARG A 128 -10.82 1.34 -14.64
C ARG A 128 -9.37 0.88 -14.83
N ILE A 129 -8.58 0.90 -13.75
CA ILE A 129 -7.18 0.46 -13.76
C ILE A 129 -7.08 -1.00 -14.22
N LYS A 130 -7.93 -1.89 -13.69
CA LYS A 130 -7.96 -3.31 -14.08
C LYS A 130 -8.16 -3.52 -15.57
N ARG A 131 -9.04 -2.72 -16.21
CA ARG A 131 -9.34 -2.88 -17.65
C ARG A 131 -8.12 -2.63 -18.54
N SER A 132 -7.20 -1.78 -18.11
CA SER A 132 -5.95 -1.50 -18.83
C SER A 132 -4.82 -2.50 -18.52
N LEU A 133 -4.99 -3.42 -17.55
CA LEU A 133 -3.96 -4.31 -17.05
C LEU A 133 -4.21 -5.77 -17.43
N SER A 134 -3.39 -6.32 -18.33
CA SER A 134 -3.31 -7.77 -18.48
C SER A 134 -2.49 -8.40 -17.33
N ASN A 135 -2.76 -9.68 -17.00
CA ASN A 135 -2.01 -10.39 -15.94
C ASN A 135 -0.49 -10.41 -16.18
N LYS A 136 -0.07 -10.53 -17.44
CA LYS A 136 1.36 -10.50 -17.82
C LYS A 136 1.97 -9.13 -17.59
N ALA A 137 1.27 -8.08 -17.96
CA ALA A 137 1.72 -6.70 -17.76
C ALA A 137 1.79 -6.35 -16.27
N PHE A 138 0.78 -6.78 -15.48
CA PHE A 138 0.76 -6.67 -14.04
C PHE A 138 1.99 -7.31 -13.37
N SER A 139 2.27 -8.60 -13.66
CA SER A 139 3.42 -9.31 -13.06
C SER A 139 4.74 -8.66 -13.44
N ARG A 140 4.86 -8.18 -14.69
CA ARG A 140 6.06 -7.46 -15.14
C ARG A 140 6.25 -6.15 -14.38
N TRP A 141 5.19 -5.38 -14.22
CA TRP A 141 5.28 -4.10 -13.52
C TRP A 141 5.58 -4.28 -12.03
N LEU A 142 4.99 -5.28 -11.37
CA LEU A 142 5.30 -5.66 -9.99
C LEU A 142 6.80 -5.98 -9.82
N SER A 143 7.40 -6.73 -10.77
CA SER A 143 8.84 -7.00 -10.74
C SER A 143 9.67 -5.72 -10.83
N LEU A 144 9.31 -4.80 -11.73
CA LEU A 144 9.99 -3.51 -11.89
C LEU A 144 9.87 -2.63 -10.62
N PHE A 145 8.70 -2.64 -9.97
CA PHE A 145 8.52 -1.94 -8.72
C PHE A 145 9.37 -2.52 -7.59
N ASN A 146 9.46 -3.84 -7.50
CA ASN A 146 10.35 -4.49 -6.54
C ASN A 146 11.83 -4.16 -6.77
N ASP A 147 12.26 -4.08 -8.02
CA ASP A 147 13.63 -3.69 -8.37
C ASP A 147 13.90 -2.21 -8.03
N TYR A 148 12.91 -1.33 -8.27
CA TYR A 148 12.96 0.05 -7.78
C TYR A 148 13.13 0.11 -6.26
N LEU A 149 12.36 -0.65 -5.49
CA LEU A 149 12.47 -0.66 -4.02
C LEU A 149 13.85 -1.10 -3.52
N LYS A 150 14.48 -2.09 -4.15
CA LYS A 150 15.85 -2.52 -3.83
C LYS A 150 16.88 -1.41 -4.09
N SER A 151 16.68 -0.61 -5.12
CA SER A 151 17.57 0.48 -5.50
C SER A 151 17.26 1.81 -4.81
N ALA A 152 16.11 1.94 -4.16
CA ALA A 152 15.63 3.19 -3.58
C ALA A 152 16.50 3.73 -2.41
N SER A 153 17.35 2.89 -1.82
CA SER A 153 18.33 3.28 -0.78
C SER A 153 19.63 3.90 -1.36
N HIS A 154 19.82 3.86 -2.67
CA HIS A 154 21.03 4.40 -3.32
C HIS A 154 20.78 5.84 -3.78
N PRO A 155 21.81 6.71 -3.81
CA PRO A 155 21.69 8.13 -4.17
C PRO A 155 21.47 8.37 -5.68
N LEU A 156 20.81 7.47 -6.37
CA LEU A 156 20.34 7.66 -7.72
C LEU A 156 19.22 8.71 -7.74
N ASN A 157 19.10 9.43 -8.84
CA ASN A 157 18.03 10.40 -9.03
C ASN A 157 16.67 9.66 -8.95
N ARG A 158 16.02 9.75 -7.78
CA ARG A 158 14.78 9.06 -7.46
C ARG A 158 13.68 9.39 -8.45
N ARG A 159 13.62 10.64 -8.91
CA ARG A 159 12.65 11.09 -9.90
C ARG A 159 12.80 10.32 -11.21
N LEU A 160 14.02 10.24 -11.76
CA LEU A 160 14.27 9.49 -13.00
C LEU A 160 13.93 8.00 -12.86
N ALA A 161 14.21 7.40 -11.71
CA ALA A 161 13.85 6.01 -11.45
C ALA A 161 12.32 5.81 -11.43
N LEU A 162 11.56 6.73 -10.84
CA LEU A 162 10.10 6.71 -10.84
C LEU A 162 9.53 6.98 -12.24
N GLU A 163 10.07 7.93 -12.98
CA GLU A 163 9.68 8.19 -14.37
C GLU A 163 9.87 6.93 -15.23
N ALA A 164 11.05 6.29 -15.14
CA ALA A 164 11.34 5.04 -15.85
C ALA A 164 10.40 3.88 -15.44
N LEU A 165 9.96 3.85 -14.18
CA LEU A 165 9.01 2.88 -13.67
C LEU A 165 7.60 3.13 -14.24
N PHE A 166 7.09 4.37 -14.16
CA PHE A 166 5.73 4.70 -14.60
C PHE A 166 5.58 4.76 -16.12
N LEU A 167 6.65 5.06 -16.88
CA LEU A 167 6.67 4.90 -18.34
C LEU A 167 6.43 3.45 -18.79
N LYS A 168 6.69 2.47 -17.91
CA LYS A 168 6.43 1.04 -18.16
C LYS A 168 5.09 0.58 -17.57
N TRP A 169 4.31 1.50 -16.99
CA TRP A 169 2.94 1.18 -16.60
C TRP A 169 2.13 0.81 -17.85
N PRO A 170 1.40 -0.30 -17.82
CA PRO A 170 0.62 -0.73 -18.97
C PRO A 170 -0.45 0.30 -19.29
N GLN A 171 -0.41 0.80 -20.49
CA GLN A 171 -1.46 1.62 -21.09
C GLN A 171 -2.07 0.81 -22.25
N THR A 172 -3.38 0.77 -22.33
CA THR A 172 -4.10 0.19 -23.49
C THR A 172 -4.12 1.17 -24.63
#